data_63efb4f8cbdb72722cc4374ea8093775
#
_entry.id   63efb4f8cbdb72722cc4374ea8093775
#
_cell.length_a   1.000
_cell.length_b   1.000
_cell.length_c   1.000
_cell.angle_alpha   90.00
_cell.angle_beta   90.00
_cell.angle_gamma   90.00
#
_symmetry.space_group_name_H-M   'P 1'
#
loop_
_entity.id
_entity.type
_entity.pdbx_description
1 polymer ?
#
loop_
_entity_poly.entity_id
_entity_poly.type
_entity_poly.pdbx_seq_one_letter_code
_entity_poly.pdbx_strand_id
1 'polypeptide(L)'
;NRTLSKIKNLPYRIDFVAFTLGDDDSLSPEKKGSYMHAKSLKDHDIKVLGMLSLHGIGFYTDIPHSQKYPFNYYKYLHGHRGNFISLYLHQGDGFFPNQIRRLFKQYIKGIKVVSFKPLFTLPKLSKGDQESYRKMGYATVKISNTNAYRNKYYHFDVDTYETLDYTRMSAVVNMLYETLKRYKQ
;
A
#
# COMPACT_ATOMS: atom_id res chain seq x y z
N ASN A 1 -1.40 16.98 -1.55
CA ASN A 1 -1.90 17.67 -2.75
C ASN A 1 -1.01 18.84 -3.19
N ARG A 2 -0.65 19.76 -2.28
CA ARG A 2 0.19 20.95 -2.63
C ARG A 2 1.57 20.58 -3.20
N THR A 3 2.09 19.41 -2.88
CA THR A 3 3.43 18.99 -3.31
C THR A 3 3.40 18.38 -4.72
N LEU A 4 2.40 17.57 -5.04
CA LEU A 4 2.26 16.97 -6.37
C LEU A 4 1.80 17.97 -7.43
N SER A 5 1.00 18.98 -7.05
CA SER A 5 0.62 20.08 -7.95
C SER A 5 1.80 20.92 -8.45
N LYS A 6 2.96 20.84 -7.79
CA LYS A 6 4.20 21.49 -8.22
C LYS A 6 4.97 20.71 -9.30
N ILE A 7 4.58 19.45 -9.58
CA ILE A 7 5.19 18.68 -10.66
C ILE A 7 4.52 19.13 -11.98
N LYS A 8 5.25 19.90 -12.74
CA LYS A 8 4.83 20.25 -14.11
C LYS A 8 5.16 19.09 -15.06
N ASN A 9 4.26 18.81 -16.02
CA ASN A 9 4.49 17.87 -17.13
C ASN A 9 4.66 16.38 -16.73
N LEU A 10 3.79 15.86 -15.86
CA LEU A 10 3.68 14.41 -15.72
C LEU A 10 3.08 13.83 -17.02
N PRO A 11 3.63 12.71 -17.54
CA PRO A 11 3.11 12.06 -18.74
C PRO A 11 1.82 11.25 -18.47
N TYR A 12 1.26 11.34 -17.28
CA TYR A 12 0.06 10.63 -16.82
C TYR A 12 -0.71 11.43 -15.77
N ARG A 13 -2.01 11.14 -15.65
CA ARG A 13 -2.88 11.69 -14.63
C ARG A 13 -2.75 10.88 -13.33
N ILE A 14 -2.87 11.54 -12.20
CA ILE A 14 -2.95 10.93 -10.88
C ILE A 14 -4.31 11.26 -10.27
N ASP A 15 -5.08 10.23 -9.98
CA ASP A 15 -6.36 10.35 -9.29
C ASP A 15 -6.18 9.94 -7.82
N PHE A 16 -6.57 10.80 -6.90
CA PHE A 16 -6.65 10.52 -5.47
C PHE A 16 -8.07 10.13 -5.13
N VAL A 17 -8.28 8.88 -4.75
CA VAL A 17 -9.61 8.34 -4.49
C VAL A 17 -9.67 7.80 -3.08
N ALA A 18 -10.66 8.25 -2.31
CA ALA A 18 -11.03 7.66 -1.02
C ALA A 18 -12.25 6.76 -1.23
N PHE A 19 -12.14 5.51 -0.83
CA PHE A 19 -13.20 4.51 -1.00
C PHE A 19 -14.03 4.37 0.27
N THR A 20 -15.32 4.15 0.10
CA THR A 20 -16.24 3.78 1.17
C THR A 20 -16.32 2.27 1.34
N LEU A 21 -16.69 1.81 2.53
CA LEU A 21 -17.00 0.40 2.84
C LEU A 21 -15.82 -0.57 2.60
N GLY A 22 -14.59 -0.07 2.60
CA GLY A 22 -13.39 -0.88 2.36
C GLY A 22 -13.13 -1.92 3.44
N ASP A 23 -13.35 -1.56 4.70
CA ASP A 23 -13.05 -2.38 5.88
C ASP A 23 -14.20 -3.27 6.32
N ASP A 24 -15.39 -3.17 5.71
CA ASP A 24 -16.52 -4.03 6.03
C ASP A 24 -16.38 -5.40 5.35
N ASP A 25 -15.93 -6.38 6.13
CA ASP A 25 -15.76 -7.77 5.68
C ASP A 25 -17.10 -8.52 5.49
N SER A 26 -18.22 -7.97 5.97
CA SER A 26 -19.56 -8.55 5.80
C SER A 26 -20.15 -8.28 4.42
N LEU A 27 -19.64 -7.26 3.73
CA LEU A 27 -20.11 -6.89 2.41
C LEU A 27 -19.47 -7.74 1.31
N SER A 28 -20.29 -8.11 0.32
CA SER A 28 -19.75 -8.70 -0.91
C SER A 28 -18.80 -7.69 -1.59
N PRO A 29 -17.74 -8.17 -2.24
CA PRO A 29 -16.77 -7.30 -2.90
C PRO A 29 -17.40 -6.28 -3.86
N GLU A 30 -18.50 -6.65 -4.52
CA GLU A 30 -19.21 -5.84 -5.52
C GLU A 30 -19.87 -4.59 -4.91
N LYS A 31 -20.13 -4.60 -3.60
CA LYS A 31 -20.72 -3.46 -2.86
C LYS A 31 -19.67 -2.47 -2.36
N LYS A 32 -18.39 -2.79 -2.47
CA LYS A 32 -17.31 -1.90 -2.01
C LYS A 32 -17.07 -0.77 -3.03
N GLY A 33 -16.82 0.44 -2.52
CA GLY A 33 -16.54 1.61 -3.37
C GLY A 33 -15.36 1.40 -4.31
N SER A 34 -14.32 0.69 -3.87
CA SER A 34 -13.16 0.36 -4.70
C SER A 34 -13.52 -0.55 -5.89
N TYR A 35 -14.44 -1.49 -5.71
CA TYR A 35 -14.91 -2.35 -6.80
C TYR A 35 -15.74 -1.57 -7.83
N MET A 36 -16.70 -0.77 -7.36
CA MET A 36 -17.54 0.04 -8.23
C MET A 36 -16.70 1.01 -9.07
N HIS A 37 -15.70 1.64 -8.46
CA HIS A 37 -14.79 2.53 -9.17
C HIS A 37 -13.92 1.78 -10.19
N ALA A 38 -13.29 0.67 -9.79
CA ALA A 38 -12.47 -0.12 -10.71
C ALA A 38 -13.30 -0.68 -11.89
N LYS A 39 -14.53 -1.10 -11.62
CA LYS A 39 -15.47 -1.55 -12.64
C LYS A 39 -15.83 -0.41 -13.61
N SER A 40 -16.16 0.77 -13.08
CA SER A 40 -16.47 1.94 -13.91
C SER A 40 -15.31 2.31 -14.84
N LEU A 41 -14.07 2.29 -14.35
CA LEU A 41 -12.90 2.54 -15.20
C LEU A 41 -12.80 1.52 -16.35
N LYS A 42 -13.10 0.25 -16.05
CA LYS A 42 -13.07 -0.82 -17.05
C LYS A 42 -14.22 -0.70 -18.06
N ASP A 43 -15.42 -0.43 -17.60
CA ASP A 43 -16.61 -0.29 -18.45
C ASP A 43 -16.48 0.89 -19.43
N HIS A 44 -15.67 1.91 -19.09
CA HIS A 44 -15.38 3.06 -19.95
C HIS A 44 -14.03 2.98 -20.68
N ASP A 45 -13.40 1.81 -20.70
CA ASP A 45 -12.10 1.57 -21.36
C ASP A 45 -10.99 2.55 -20.93
N ILE A 46 -11.03 3.01 -19.67
CA ILE A 46 -10.01 3.92 -19.14
C ILE A 46 -8.72 3.14 -18.90
N LYS A 47 -7.65 3.56 -19.60
CA LYS A 47 -6.32 2.97 -19.43
C LYS A 47 -5.73 3.37 -18.07
N VAL A 48 -5.60 2.41 -17.17
CA VAL A 48 -4.98 2.57 -15.86
C VAL A 48 -3.58 1.95 -15.89
N LEU A 49 -2.54 2.73 -15.59
CA LEU A 49 -1.16 2.25 -15.52
C LEU A 49 -0.94 1.33 -14.32
N GLY A 50 -1.62 1.62 -13.23
CA GLY A 50 -1.63 0.83 -12.02
C GLY A 50 -2.25 1.59 -10.85
N MET A 51 -2.54 0.86 -9.78
CA MET A 51 -3.16 1.38 -8.56
C MET A 51 -2.20 1.24 -7.37
N LEU A 52 -2.00 2.32 -6.63
CA LEU A 52 -1.29 2.32 -5.35
C LEU A 52 -2.32 2.42 -4.21
N SER A 53 -2.47 1.34 -3.44
CA SER A 53 -3.33 1.34 -2.25
C SER A 53 -2.51 1.73 -1.02
N LEU A 54 -2.93 2.78 -0.32
CA LEU A 54 -2.36 3.19 0.95
C LEU A 54 -3.25 2.67 2.08
N HIS A 55 -2.72 1.78 2.90
CA HIS A 55 -3.51 1.15 3.95
C HIS A 55 -2.72 1.00 5.25
N GLY A 56 -2.93 1.92 6.20
CA GLY A 56 -2.17 2.02 7.44
C GLY A 56 -0.69 2.33 7.19
N ILE A 57 -0.33 3.62 7.16
CA ILE A 57 1.05 4.06 6.92
C ILE A 57 1.66 4.83 8.10
N GLY A 58 0.96 4.90 9.24
CA GLY A 58 1.35 5.78 10.35
C GLY A 58 1.88 5.08 11.59
N PHE A 59 1.57 3.81 11.85
CA PHE A 59 2.01 3.13 13.07
C PHE A 59 3.33 2.40 12.88
N TYR A 60 4.34 2.75 13.70
CA TYR A 60 5.66 2.11 13.72
C TYR A 60 6.16 1.92 15.14
N THR A 61 7.04 0.94 15.34
CA THR A 61 7.67 0.72 16.65
C THR A 61 9.01 -0.01 16.50
N ASP A 62 9.99 0.40 17.30
CA ASP A 62 11.32 -0.24 17.36
C ASP A 62 11.40 -1.31 18.45
N ILE A 63 10.32 -1.57 19.17
CA ILE A 63 10.26 -2.59 20.23
C ILE A 63 10.54 -3.96 19.61
N PRO A 64 11.45 -4.76 20.19
CA PRO A 64 11.68 -6.13 19.77
C PRO A 64 10.38 -6.96 19.80
N HIS A 65 10.23 -7.88 18.86
CA HIS A 65 9.08 -8.78 18.73
C HIS A 65 7.72 -8.11 18.48
N SER A 66 7.73 -6.83 18.11
CA SER A 66 6.51 -6.06 17.79
C SER A 66 5.92 -6.39 16.41
N GLN A 67 6.71 -6.99 15.51
CA GLN A 67 6.24 -7.41 14.19
C GLN A 67 5.90 -8.90 14.19
N LYS A 68 4.66 -9.22 13.85
CA LYS A 68 4.18 -10.57 13.57
C LYS A 68 4.11 -10.81 12.05
N TYR A 69 4.07 -12.08 11.64
CA TYR A 69 3.98 -12.48 10.23
C TYR A 69 3.04 -13.69 10.10
N PRO A 70 2.43 -13.90 8.92
CA PRO A 70 1.63 -15.10 8.67
C PRO A 70 2.46 -16.39 8.71
N PHE A 71 3.75 -16.30 8.38
CA PHE A 71 4.71 -17.42 8.42
C PHE A 71 6.02 -17.00 9.09
N ASN A 72 6.52 -17.85 9.97
CA ASN A 72 7.73 -17.56 10.75
C ASN A 72 8.97 -17.24 9.92
N TYR A 73 9.09 -17.81 8.70
CA TYR A 73 10.25 -17.58 7.86
C TYR A 73 10.43 -16.09 7.47
N TYR A 74 9.34 -15.32 7.37
CA TYR A 74 9.42 -13.87 7.13
C TYR A 74 10.12 -13.11 8.26
N LYS A 75 10.06 -13.62 9.49
CA LYS A 75 10.78 -13.06 10.63
C LYS A 75 12.30 -13.14 10.44
N TYR A 76 12.79 -14.24 9.88
CA TYR A 76 14.22 -14.40 9.57
C TYR A 76 14.66 -13.48 8.43
N LEU A 77 13.82 -13.26 7.42
CA LEU A 77 14.14 -12.42 6.27
C LEU A 77 14.06 -10.92 6.56
N HIS A 78 13.08 -10.50 7.36
CA HIS A 78 12.73 -9.08 7.50
C HIS A 78 12.96 -8.52 8.90
N GLY A 79 13.18 -9.39 9.89
CA GLY A 79 13.36 -9.03 11.29
C GLY A 79 12.05 -9.05 12.07
N HIS A 80 12.12 -8.67 13.34
CA HIS A 80 11.03 -8.79 14.31
C HIS A 80 10.55 -7.46 14.89
N ARG A 81 11.00 -6.32 14.32
CA ARG A 81 10.59 -4.98 14.73
C ARG A 81 9.64 -4.35 13.72
N GLY A 82 8.61 -3.67 14.22
CA GLY A 82 7.60 -2.99 13.41
C GLY A 82 8.05 -1.64 12.87
N ASN A 83 9.27 -1.53 12.34
CA ASN A 83 9.92 -0.27 11.95
C ASN A 83 10.18 -0.13 10.45
N PHE A 84 9.37 -0.75 9.62
CA PHE A 84 9.46 -0.69 8.16
C PHE A 84 8.11 -0.40 7.52
N ILE A 85 8.12 0.07 6.29
CA ILE A 85 6.95 0.09 5.39
C ILE A 85 7.01 -1.10 4.45
N SER A 86 5.87 -1.72 4.19
CA SER A 86 5.79 -2.86 3.28
C SER A 86 5.15 -2.50 1.94
N LEU A 87 5.65 -3.14 0.88
CA LEU A 87 5.05 -3.20 -0.44
C LEU A 87 4.55 -4.63 -0.65
N TYR A 88 3.25 -4.78 -0.83
CA TYR A 88 2.65 -6.05 -1.22
C TYR A 88 2.37 -6.03 -2.72
N LEU A 89 3.00 -6.95 -3.45
CA LEU A 89 2.92 -7.08 -4.89
C LEU A 89 2.35 -8.45 -5.25
N HIS A 90 1.67 -8.54 -6.38
CA HIS A 90 1.24 -9.81 -6.92
C HIS A 90 2.20 -10.38 -7.96
N GLN A 91 2.19 -11.71 -8.11
CA GLN A 91 2.85 -12.37 -9.22
C GLN A 91 2.07 -12.04 -10.52
N GLY A 92 2.81 -11.78 -11.59
CA GLY A 92 2.18 -11.51 -12.89
C GLY A 92 1.73 -10.07 -13.16
N ASP A 93 1.70 -9.18 -12.15
CA ASP A 93 1.27 -7.77 -12.33
C ASP A 93 2.21 -6.92 -13.23
N GLY A 94 3.26 -7.51 -13.79
CA GLY A 94 4.07 -6.93 -14.85
C GLY A 94 5.03 -5.82 -14.42
N PHE A 95 5.14 -4.81 -15.28
CA PHE A 95 6.13 -3.74 -15.19
C PHE A 95 5.86 -2.77 -14.03
N PHE A 96 4.60 -2.33 -13.87
CA PHE A 96 4.23 -1.30 -12.91
C PHE A 96 4.68 -1.61 -11.47
N PRO A 97 4.32 -2.75 -10.84
CA PRO A 97 4.71 -3.03 -9.46
C PRO A 97 6.24 -3.17 -9.29
N ASN A 98 6.90 -3.73 -10.28
CA ASN A 98 8.36 -3.90 -10.23
C ASN A 98 9.07 -2.55 -10.28
N GLN A 99 8.62 -1.62 -11.10
CA GLN A 99 9.17 -0.27 -11.18
C GLN A 99 8.88 0.52 -9.90
N ILE A 100 7.64 0.47 -9.38
CA ILE A 100 7.29 1.09 -8.10
C ILE A 100 8.21 0.57 -6.99
N ARG A 101 8.38 -0.74 -6.86
CA ARG A 101 9.29 -1.35 -5.87
C ARG A 101 10.73 -0.85 -6.00
N ARG A 102 11.25 -0.75 -7.24
CA ARG A 102 12.60 -0.26 -7.50
C ARG A 102 12.77 1.18 -7.05
N LEU A 103 11.85 2.06 -7.47
CA LEU A 103 11.87 3.48 -7.12
C LEU A 103 11.73 3.69 -5.60
N PHE A 104 10.82 2.97 -4.95
CA PHE A 104 10.66 3.02 -3.50
C PHE A 104 11.96 2.67 -2.78
N LYS A 105 12.65 1.59 -3.17
CA LYS A 105 13.92 1.19 -2.56
C LYS A 105 15.06 2.18 -2.84
N GLN A 106 15.04 2.81 -4.00
CA GLN A 106 16.08 3.74 -4.42
C GLN A 106 16.00 5.09 -3.71
N TYR A 107 14.78 5.60 -3.48
CA TYR A 107 14.57 6.98 -2.99
C TYR A 107 14.16 7.07 -1.54
N ILE A 108 14.03 5.95 -0.85
CA ILE A 108 13.64 5.97 0.55
C ILE A 108 14.75 6.51 1.46
N LYS A 109 14.34 7.34 2.41
CA LYS A 109 15.20 7.82 3.51
C LYS A 109 14.43 7.70 4.83
N GLY A 110 15.14 7.32 5.89
CA GLY A 110 14.58 7.33 7.25
C GLY A 110 13.66 6.15 7.63
N ILE A 111 13.34 5.23 6.69
CA ILE A 111 12.55 4.04 6.98
C ILE A 111 12.95 2.87 6.07
N LYS A 112 12.96 1.65 6.60
CA LYS A 112 13.22 0.43 5.82
C LYS A 112 12.02 0.07 4.96
N VAL A 113 12.25 -0.41 3.72
CA VAL A 113 11.21 -0.97 2.84
C VAL A 113 11.33 -2.48 2.77
N VAL A 114 10.25 -3.17 3.03
CA VAL A 114 10.11 -4.62 2.88
C VAL A 114 9.14 -4.90 1.73
N SER A 115 9.46 -5.84 0.87
CA SER A 115 8.58 -6.22 -0.23
C SER A 115 8.11 -7.66 -0.06
N PHE A 116 6.80 -7.86 -0.10
CA PHE A 116 6.16 -9.17 -0.15
C PHE A 116 5.67 -9.43 -1.57
N LYS A 117 6.16 -10.48 -2.19
CA LYS A 117 5.71 -10.97 -3.50
C LYS A 117 5.47 -12.49 -3.41
N PRO A 118 4.48 -12.93 -2.63
CA PRO A 118 4.24 -14.34 -2.38
C PRO A 118 3.64 -15.02 -3.62
N LEU A 119 3.84 -16.34 -3.73
CA LEU A 119 3.23 -17.18 -4.76
C LEU A 119 1.73 -17.42 -4.51
N PHE A 120 1.28 -17.20 -3.28
CA PHE A 120 -0.11 -17.39 -2.84
C PHE A 120 -0.58 -16.19 -2.01
N THR A 121 -1.89 -16.05 -1.87
CA THR A 121 -2.50 -14.97 -1.09
C THR A 121 -2.10 -15.09 0.39
N LEU A 122 -1.55 -14.02 0.96
CA LEU A 122 -1.25 -13.95 2.40
C LEU A 122 -2.46 -13.41 3.15
N PRO A 123 -3.02 -14.17 4.12
CA PRO A 123 -4.16 -13.71 4.91
C PRO A 123 -3.87 -12.34 5.55
N LYS A 124 -4.86 -11.46 5.61
CA LYS A 124 -4.81 -10.09 6.16
C LYS A 124 -3.84 -9.13 5.46
N LEU A 125 -2.69 -9.59 4.93
CA LEU A 125 -1.77 -8.71 4.18
C LEU A 125 -2.29 -8.38 2.78
N SER A 126 -2.92 -9.35 2.12
CA SER A 126 -3.48 -9.16 0.76
C SER A 126 -4.78 -8.38 0.74
N LYS A 127 -5.57 -8.38 1.84
CA LYS A 127 -6.85 -7.67 1.89
C LYS A 127 -6.68 -6.16 1.69
N GLY A 128 -7.64 -5.55 0.99
CA GLY A 128 -7.73 -4.11 0.75
C GLY A 128 -8.27 -3.75 -0.63
N ASP A 129 -8.40 -2.47 -0.89
CA ASP A 129 -8.99 -1.92 -2.12
C ASP A 129 -8.28 -2.34 -3.41
N GLN A 130 -6.99 -2.63 -3.35
CA GLN A 130 -6.21 -3.10 -4.49
C GLN A 130 -6.73 -4.43 -5.05
N GLU A 131 -7.43 -5.25 -4.26
CA GLU A 131 -8.00 -6.51 -4.76
C GLU A 131 -9.11 -6.28 -5.76
N SER A 132 -9.92 -5.23 -5.56
CA SER A 132 -10.97 -4.84 -6.49
C SER A 132 -10.40 -4.47 -7.86
N TYR A 133 -9.34 -3.69 -7.88
CA TYR A 133 -8.64 -3.31 -9.11
C TYR A 133 -7.99 -4.52 -9.79
N ARG A 134 -7.38 -5.40 -9.02
CA ARG A 134 -6.76 -6.62 -9.55
C ARG A 134 -7.79 -7.55 -10.20
N LYS A 135 -9.00 -7.68 -9.61
CA LYS A 135 -10.11 -8.42 -10.21
C LYS A 135 -10.52 -7.86 -11.57
N MET A 136 -10.34 -6.57 -11.81
CA MET A 136 -10.58 -5.92 -13.11
C MET A 136 -9.38 -6.03 -14.07
N GLY A 137 -8.28 -6.66 -13.65
CA GLY A 137 -7.08 -6.86 -14.48
C GLY A 137 -6.06 -5.74 -14.37
N TYR A 138 -6.21 -4.80 -13.44
CA TYR A 138 -5.25 -3.72 -13.24
C TYR A 138 -4.08 -4.16 -12.34
N ALA A 139 -2.89 -3.69 -12.67
CA ALA A 139 -1.70 -3.89 -11.84
C ALA A 139 -1.79 -3.08 -10.54
N THR A 140 -1.37 -3.68 -9.43
CA THR A 140 -1.56 -3.06 -8.11
C THR A 140 -0.33 -3.16 -7.20
N VAL A 141 -0.16 -2.18 -6.32
CA VAL A 141 0.77 -2.24 -5.19
C VAL A 141 0.07 -1.76 -3.93
N LYS A 142 0.02 -2.58 -2.91
CA LYS A 142 -0.42 -2.14 -1.57
C LYS A 142 0.78 -1.68 -0.76
N ILE A 143 0.67 -0.50 -0.18
CA ILE A 143 1.66 0.13 0.69
C ILE A 143 1.09 0.15 2.10
N SER A 144 1.74 -0.53 3.04
CA SER A 144 1.15 -0.74 4.36
C SER A 144 2.21 -0.93 5.43
N ASN A 145 1.89 -0.52 6.66
CA ASN A 145 2.65 -0.87 7.86
C ASN A 145 2.36 -2.30 8.37
N THR A 146 1.66 -3.13 7.58
CA THR A 146 1.19 -4.48 7.93
C THR A 146 0.02 -4.56 8.94
N ASN A 147 -0.55 -3.42 9.35
CA ASN A 147 -1.74 -3.29 10.19
C ASN A 147 -1.79 -4.27 11.39
N ALA A 148 -2.77 -5.17 11.45
CA ALA A 148 -2.99 -6.11 12.55
C ALA A 148 -1.81 -7.04 12.87
N TYR A 149 -0.82 -7.17 11.97
CA TYR A 149 0.42 -7.91 12.28
C TYR A 149 1.43 -7.09 13.09
N ARG A 150 1.17 -5.79 13.25
CA ARG A 150 2.04 -4.87 13.99
C ARG A 150 1.29 -4.05 15.03
N ASN A 151 0.21 -3.38 14.61
CA ASN A 151 -0.56 -2.49 15.47
C ASN A 151 -1.52 -3.31 16.35
N LYS A 152 -1.20 -3.41 17.64
CA LYS A 152 -2.06 -4.09 18.62
C LYS A 152 -3.36 -3.35 18.91
N TYR A 153 -3.45 -2.08 18.52
CA TYR A 153 -4.62 -1.23 18.71
C TYR A 153 -5.55 -1.21 17.50
N TYR A 154 -5.16 -1.86 16.39
CA TYR A 154 -5.89 -1.88 15.13
C TYR A 154 -7.35 -2.32 15.31
N HIS A 155 -8.29 -1.45 14.94
CA HIS A 155 -9.75 -1.58 15.17
C HIS A 155 -10.20 -1.51 16.64
N PHE A 156 -9.40 -0.96 17.55
CA PHE A 156 -9.82 -0.65 18.91
C PHE A 156 -9.91 0.86 19.13
N ASP A 157 -10.74 1.31 20.09
CA ASP A 157 -10.93 2.73 20.40
C ASP A 157 -9.65 3.46 20.82
N VAL A 158 -8.64 2.70 21.26
CA VAL A 158 -7.30 3.21 21.63
C VAL A 158 -6.36 3.39 20.43
N ASP A 159 -6.79 3.09 19.20
CA ASP A 159 -6.03 3.37 17.97
C ASP A 159 -6.23 4.82 17.55
N THR A 160 -5.64 5.72 18.33
CA THR A 160 -5.80 7.16 18.19
C THR A 160 -4.61 7.79 17.45
N TYR A 161 -4.74 9.06 17.06
CA TYR A 161 -3.73 9.79 16.28
C TYR A 161 -2.40 9.98 17.06
N GLU A 162 -2.41 9.91 18.40
CA GLU A 162 -1.21 9.98 19.24
C GLU A 162 -0.32 8.74 19.09
N THR A 163 -0.86 7.63 18.60
CA THR A 163 -0.11 6.40 18.35
C THR A 163 0.70 6.44 17.04
N LEU A 164 0.53 7.49 16.23
CA LEU A 164 1.16 7.61 14.91
C LEU A 164 2.58 8.18 15.00
N ASP A 165 3.49 7.59 14.23
CA ASP A 165 4.82 8.12 13.97
C ASP A 165 4.79 9.03 12.74
N TYR A 166 4.57 10.30 12.96
CA TYR A 166 4.48 11.32 11.91
C TYR A 166 5.78 11.49 11.12
N THR A 167 6.93 11.24 11.74
CA THR A 167 8.23 11.31 11.07
C THR A 167 8.36 10.23 10.01
N ARG A 168 8.06 8.97 10.36
CA ARG A 168 8.09 7.86 9.41
C ARG A 168 6.95 7.94 8.38
N MET A 169 5.78 8.41 8.78
CA MET A 169 4.67 8.67 7.85
C MET A 169 5.05 9.73 6.82
N SER A 170 5.69 10.82 7.24
CA SER A 170 6.20 11.85 6.33
C SER A 170 7.25 11.29 5.36
N ALA A 171 8.14 10.41 5.83
CA ALA A 171 9.11 9.73 4.96
C ALA A 171 8.43 8.89 3.88
N VAL A 172 7.33 8.19 4.21
CA VAL A 172 6.53 7.43 3.22
C VAL A 172 5.88 8.37 2.21
N VAL A 173 5.31 9.49 2.65
CA VAL A 173 4.69 10.49 1.75
C VAL A 173 5.71 11.10 0.79
N ASN A 174 6.88 11.47 1.30
CA ASN A 174 7.97 12.01 0.47
C ASN A 174 8.47 10.98 -0.55
N MET A 175 8.57 9.72 -0.15
CA MET A 175 8.95 8.63 -1.04
C MET A 175 7.91 8.40 -2.14
N LEU A 176 6.61 8.45 -1.81
CA LEU A 176 5.53 8.38 -2.80
C LEU A 176 5.68 9.51 -3.83
N TYR A 177 5.89 10.73 -3.35
CA TYR A 177 6.11 11.87 -4.22
C TYR A 177 7.29 11.65 -5.18
N GLU A 178 8.45 11.25 -4.66
CA GLU A 178 9.65 11.02 -5.47
C GLU A 178 9.45 9.84 -6.47
N THR A 179 8.71 8.82 -6.06
CA THR A 179 8.35 7.67 -6.91
C THR A 179 7.45 8.11 -8.06
N LEU A 180 6.37 8.82 -7.76
CA LEU A 180 5.44 9.30 -8.77
C LEU A 180 6.10 10.29 -9.74
N LYS A 181 6.93 11.20 -9.25
CA LYS A 181 7.69 12.13 -10.08
C LYS A 181 8.61 11.43 -11.09
N ARG A 182 9.16 10.26 -10.75
CA ARG A 182 10.17 9.54 -11.56
C ARG A 182 9.64 8.30 -12.26
N TYR A 183 8.38 7.97 -12.04
CA TYR A 183 7.77 6.86 -12.76
C TYR A 183 7.74 7.17 -14.25
N LYS A 184 8.23 6.23 -15.07
CA LYS A 184 8.23 6.31 -16.54
C LYS A 184 7.55 5.04 -17.08
N GLN A 185 6.77 5.22 -18.12
CA GLN A 185 6.16 4.11 -18.87
C GLN A 185 7.19 3.37 -19.71
#